data_98548c8d01fed5d7d0f2f9e37d51c5b7
#
_entry.id   98548c8d01fed5d7d0f2f9e37d51c5b7
#
_cell.length_a   1.000
_cell.length_b   1.000
_cell.length_c   1.000
_cell.angle_alpha   90.00
_cell.angle_beta   90.00
_cell.angle_gamma   90.00
#
_symmetry.space_group_name_H-M   'P 1'
#
loop_
_entity.id
_entity.type
_entity.pdbx_description
1 polymer ?
#
loop_
_entity_poly.entity_id
_entity_poly.type
_entity_poly.pdbx_seq_one_letter_code
_entity_poly.pdbx_strand_id
1 'polypeptide(L)'
;MIIDQKILDSLTAAAKASPQLRMNYDLRNTPEDGSQRMLNAIEPGTVMPIHRHRSSSETVVCVRGHFKEYLYDDSGTLVETVDMVPGGNVLNVPAMQWHSLRSLESGTVLLECKDGRWEPLGEGDVIASQV
;
A
#
# COMPACT_ATOMS: atom_id res chain seq x y z
N MET A 1 4.60 15.41 -15.10
CA MET A 1 3.21 14.89 -15.15
C MET A 1 2.49 15.33 -13.88
N ILE A 2 1.23 15.66 -14.01
CA ILE A 2 0.39 16.00 -12.86
C ILE A 2 -0.51 14.82 -12.56
N ILE A 3 -0.46 14.35 -11.32
CA ILE A 3 -1.38 13.32 -10.85
C ILE A 3 -2.62 14.03 -10.34
N ASP A 4 -3.65 14.04 -11.17
CA ASP A 4 -4.90 14.75 -10.95
C ASP A 4 -6.09 13.78 -10.76
N GLN A 5 -7.30 14.32 -10.59
CA GLN A 5 -8.49 13.51 -10.39
C GLN A 5 -8.75 12.55 -11.55
N LYS A 6 -8.39 12.92 -12.78
CA LYS A 6 -8.56 12.02 -13.94
C LYS A 6 -7.73 10.76 -13.81
N ILE A 7 -6.47 10.90 -13.38
CA ILE A 7 -5.60 9.75 -13.14
C ILE A 7 -6.13 8.90 -12.01
N LEU A 8 -6.54 9.51 -10.90
CA LEU A 8 -7.09 8.79 -9.76
C LEU A 8 -8.38 8.05 -10.13
N ASP A 9 -9.26 8.68 -10.89
CA ASP A 9 -10.51 8.04 -11.35
C ASP A 9 -10.24 6.89 -12.31
N SER A 10 -9.31 7.06 -13.24
CA SER A 10 -8.91 6.01 -14.18
C SER A 10 -8.32 4.81 -13.45
N LEU A 11 -7.48 5.06 -12.47
CA LEU A 11 -6.85 4.01 -11.66
C LEU A 11 -7.90 3.28 -10.81
N THR A 12 -8.83 4.01 -10.24
CA THR A 12 -9.96 3.45 -9.47
C THR A 12 -10.85 2.57 -10.36
N ALA A 13 -11.16 3.02 -11.58
CA ALA A 13 -11.94 2.22 -12.53
C ALA A 13 -11.24 0.90 -12.85
N ALA A 14 -9.92 0.94 -13.06
CA ALA A 14 -9.11 -0.25 -13.28
C ALA A 14 -9.10 -1.18 -12.05
N ALA A 15 -9.03 -0.62 -10.86
CA ALA A 15 -9.09 -1.38 -9.61
C ALA A 15 -10.43 -2.11 -9.47
N LYS A 16 -11.54 -1.44 -9.75
CA LYS A 16 -12.89 -2.04 -9.72
C LYS A 16 -13.03 -3.18 -10.71
N ALA A 17 -12.40 -3.08 -11.87
CA ALA A 17 -12.43 -4.12 -12.90
C ALA A 17 -11.45 -5.26 -12.63
N SER A 18 -10.54 -5.11 -11.69
CA SER A 18 -9.55 -6.13 -11.33
C SER A 18 -10.18 -7.16 -10.39
N PRO A 19 -9.89 -8.47 -10.58
CA PRO A 19 -10.33 -9.49 -9.62
C PRO A 19 -9.84 -9.26 -8.21
N GLN A 20 -8.71 -8.57 -8.04
CA GLN A 20 -8.11 -8.27 -6.75
C GLN A 20 -8.62 -6.97 -6.14
N LEU A 21 -9.45 -6.21 -6.86
CA LEU A 21 -10.00 -4.92 -6.44
C LEU A 21 -8.92 -3.88 -6.11
N ARG A 22 -7.78 -3.98 -6.78
CA ARG A 22 -6.69 -3.03 -6.66
C ARG A 22 -5.95 -2.87 -7.98
N MET A 23 -5.32 -1.71 -8.15
CA MET A 23 -4.49 -1.42 -9.31
C MET A 23 -3.40 -0.46 -8.92
N ASN A 24 -2.19 -0.72 -9.37
CA ASN A 24 -1.07 0.18 -9.14
C ASN A 24 -0.76 1.02 -10.38
N TYR A 25 -0.12 2.16 -10.15
CA TYR A 25 0.48 3.02 -11.17
C TYR A 25 1.92 3.25 -10.78
N ASP A 26 2.83 2.68 -11.57
CA ASP A 26 4.26 2.69 -11.29
C ASP A 26 4.90 4.01 -11.74
N LEU A 27 5.51 4.73 -10.79
CA LEU A 27 6.20 5.98 -11.06
C LEU A 27 7.72 5.80 -11.16
N ARG A 28 8.22 4.59 -11.07
CA ARG A 28 9.65 4.34 -11.24
C ARG A 28 10.11 4.72 -12.65
N ASN A 29 11.34 5.19 -12.75
CA ASN A 29 11.92 5.53 -14.07
C ASN A 29 12.24 4.27 -14.87
N THR A 30 12.68 3.21 -14.19
CA THR A 30 13.01 1.90 -14.77
C THR A 30 12.64 0.81 -13.76
N PRO A 31 12.54 -0.46 -14.20
CA PRO A 31 12.32 -1.58 -13.27
C PRO A 31 13.43 -1.74 -12.22
N GLU A 32 14.63 -1.23 -12.48
CA GLU A 32 15.78 -1.29 -11.57
C GLU A 32 15.92 -0.06 -10.69
N ASP A 33 14.96 0.88 -10.77
CA ASP A 33 15.02 2.12 -10.00
C ASP A 33 15.08 1.83 -8.50
N GLY A 34 16.12 2.32 -7.85
CA GLY A 34 16.33 2.19 -6.41
C GLY A 34 15.45 3.12 -5.57
N SER A 35 14.59 3.89 -6.20
CA SER A 35 13.62 4.77 -5.56
C SER A 35 12.21 4.38 -6.02
N GLN A 36 11.59 3.47 -5.32
CA GLN A 36 10.25 2.98 -5.68
C GLN A 36 9.20 4.01 -5.28
N ARG A 37 8.33 4.36 -6.23
CA ARG A 37 7.23 5.28 -6.01
C ARG A 37 6.03 4.74 -6.77
N MET A 38 4.91 4.58 -6.09
CA MET A 38 3.76 3.91 -6.68
C MET A 38 2.46 4.47 -6.13
N LEU A 39 1.51 4.71 -7.01
CA LEU A 39 0.13 4.92 -6.60
C LEU A 39 -0.58 3.58 -6.58
N ASN A 40 -1.38 3.36 -5.56
CA ASN A 40 -2.23 2.17 -5.45
C ASN A 40 -3.67 2.60 -5.23
N ALA A 41 -4.54 2.26 -6.18
CA ALA A 41 -5.98 2.33 -5.99
C ALA A 41 -6.42 1.04 -5.32
N ILE A 42 -7.11 1.15 -4.19
CA ILE A 42 -7.57 0.01 -3.41
C ILE A 42 -9.05 0.18 -3.11
N GLU A 43 -9.87 -0.74 -3.61
CA GLU A 43 -11.30 -0.74 -3.33
C GLU A 43 -11.63 -1.53 -2.06
N PRO A 44 -12.74 -1.22 -1.38
CA PRO A 44 -13.21 -2.08 -0.29
C PRO A 44 -13.39 -3.52 -0.77
N GLY A 45 -12.94 -4.46 0.03
CA GLY A 45 -12.91 -5.88 -0.34
C GLY A 45 -11.53 -6.36 -0.81
N THR A 46 -10.57 -5.46 -1.06
CA THR A 46 -9.19 -5.84 -1.33
C THR A 46 -8.64 -6.65 -0.15
N VAL A 47 -8.10 -7.83 -0.44
CA VAL A 47 -7.42 -8.66 0.56
C VAL A 47 -5.93 -8.40 0.47
N MET A 48 -5.37 -7.91 1.55
CA MET A 48 -3.94 -7.64 1.66
C MET A 48 -3.35 -8.58 2.72
N PRO A 49 -2.40 -9.45 2.35
CA PRO A 49 -1.77 -10.32 3.34
C PRO A 49 -0.95 -9.50 4.34
N ILE A 50 -0.79 -10.04 5.53
CA ILE A 50 0.17 -9.51 6.49
C ILE A 50 1.55 -9.85 5.95
N HIS A 51 2.38 -8.84 5.74
CA HIS A 51 3.70 -9.02 5.13
C HIS A 51 4.71 -8.03 5.70
N ARG A 52 5.97 -8.25 5.35
CA ARG A 52 7.07 -7.34 5.68
C ARG A 52 8.06 -7.27 4.53
N HIS A 53 8.81 -6.19 4.47
CA HIS A 53 9.94 -6.02 3.57
C HIS A 53 11.23 -6.09 4.37
N ARG A 54 12.18 -6.93 3.92
CA ARG A 54 13.41 -7.19 4.70
C ARG A 54 14.39 -6.03 4.66
N SER A 55 14.51 -5.38 3.50
CA SER A 55 15.56 -4.39 3.26
C SER A 55 15.05 -3.02 2.84
N SER A 56 13.74 -2.82 2.81
CA SER A 56 13.15 -1.52 2.46
C SER A 56 12.25 -1.03 3.56
N SER A 57 12.29 0.27 3.80
CA SER A 57 11.22 0.97 4.50
C SER A 57 10.25 1.57 3.48
N GLU A 58 9.02 1.81 3.89
CA GLU A 58 8.06 2.49 3.02
C GLU A 58 7.40 3.65 3.73
N THR A 59 7.20 4.73 2.99
CA THR A 59 6.43 5.88 3.44
C THR A 59 5.11 5.89 2.70
N VAL A 60 4.01 5.97 3.43
CA VAL A 60 2.65 5.84 2.88
C VAL A 60 1.85 7.10 3.19
N VAL A 61 1.17 7.59 2.18
CA VAL A 61 0.29 8.78 2.26
C VAL A 61 -1.04 8.45 1.61
N CYS A 62 -2.14 8.82 2.26
CA CYS A 62 -3.45 8.76 1.62
C CYS A 62 -3.62 9.97 0.69
N VAL A 63 -3.77 9.72 -0.60
CA VAL A 63 -3.99 10.78 -1.60
C VAL A 63 -5.47 11.12 -1.67
N ARG A 64 -6.34 10.11 -1.61
CA ARG A 64 -7.79 10.26 -1.68
C ARG A 64 -8.47 9.09 -0.95
N GLY A 65 -9.62 9.34 -0.36
CA GLY A 65 -10.43 8.31 0.29
C GLY A 65 -10.05 8.07 1.74
N HIS A 66 -10.12 6.83 2.18
CA HIS A 66 -9.88 6.45 3.57
C HIS A 66 -9.44 4.98 3.63
N PHE A 67 -8.33 4.72 4.29
CA PHE A 67 -7.90 3.35 4.59
C PHE A 67 -7.28 3.29 5.99
N LYS A 68 -7.14 2.09 6.50
CA LYS A 68 -6.41 1.82 7.74
C LYS A 68 -5.19 0.96 7.45
N GLU A 69 -4.07 1.32 8.08
CA GLU A 69 -2.89 0.47 8.17
C GLU A 69 -2.90 -0.26 9.50
N TYR A 70 -2.48 -1.51 9.45
CA TYR A 70 -2.39 -2.37 10.62
C TYR A 70 -0.94 -2.80 10.79
N LEU A 71 -0.41 -2.61 11.99
CA LEU A 71 0.94 -3.00 12.35
C LEU A 71 0.89 -4.17 13.32
N TYR A 72 1.73 -5.17 13.09
CA TYR A 72 1.73 -6.40 13.86
C TYR A 72 3.12 -6.65 14.45
N ASP A 73 3.18 -7.37 15.58
CA ASP A 73 4.43 -7.84 16.13
C ASP A 73 4.89 -9.14 15.44
N ASP A 74 6.05 -9.67 15.85
CA ASP A 74 6.64 -10.87 15.24
C ASP A 74 5.81 -12.14 15.46
N SER A 75 4.87 -12.13 16.39
CA SER A 75 3.94 -13.24 16.60
C SER A 75 2.67 -13.12 15.75
N GLY A 76 2.53 -12.04 14.96
CA GLY A 76 1.34 -11.78 14.17
C GLY A 76 0.20 -11.14 14.95
N THR A 77 0.48 -10.63 16.15
CA THR A 77 -0.52 -9.92 16.95
C THR A 77 -0.59 -8.46 16.54
N LEU A 78 -1.81 -7.96 16.33
CA LEU A 78 -2.05 -6.56 16.01
C LEU A 78 -1.64 -5.68 17.19
N VAL A 79 -0.74 -4.70 16.94
CA VAL A 79 -0.26 -3.79 17.97
C VAL A 79 -0.66 -2.34 17.73
N GLU A 80 -0.97 -1.96 16.50
CA GLU A 80 -1.36 -0.59 16.18
C GLU A 80 -2.23 -0.55 14.92
N THR A 81 -3.21 0.35 14.95
CA THR A 81 -4.05 0.69 13.81
C THR A 81 -3.91 2.17 13.52
N VAL A 82 -3.64 2.54 12.28
CA VAL A 82 -3.44 3.92 11.88
C VAL A 82 -4.48 4.32 10.85
N ASP A 83 -5.26 5.36 11.14
CA ASP A 83 -6.19 5.94 10.18
C ASP A 83 -5.42 6.77 9.16
N MET A 84 -5.71 6.52 7.88
CA MET A 84 -5.08 7.21 6.77
C MET A 84 -6.14 7.95 5.96
N VAL A 85 -6.08 9.27 6.01
CA VAL A 85 -6.96 10.18 5.27
C VAL A 85 -6.13 11.29 4.62
N PRO A 86 -6.64 11.93 3.55
CA PRO A 86 -5.92 13.05 2.94
C PRO A 86 -5.64 14.18 3.94
N GLY A 87 -4.41 14.67 3.95
CA GLY A 87 -4.00 15.71 4.90
C GLY A 87 -3.83 15.24 6.34
N GLY A 88 -4.02 13.95 6.60
CA GLY A 88 -3.87 13.36 7.92
C GLY A 88 -2.47 12.78 8.16
N ASN A 89 -2.43 11.57 8.70
CA ASN A 89 -1.17 10.92 9.03
C ASN A 89 -0.32 10.60 7.80
N VAL A 90 1.00 10.71 7.96
CA VAL A 90 1.99 10.10 7.09
C VAL A 90 2.60 8.95 7.89
N LEU A 91 2.61 7.76 7.33
CA LEU A 91 3.12 6.58 8.00
C LEU A 91 4.45 6.16 7.38
N ASN A 92 5.46 5.95 8.21
CA ASN A 92 6.69 5.29 7.79
C ASN A 92 6.73 3.89 8.41
N VAL A 93 6.74 2.88 7.54
CA VAL A 93 6.82 1.47 7.94
C VAL A 93 8.29 1.06 7.79
N PRO A 94 9.01 0.81 8.89
CA PRO A 94 10.41 0.42 8.80
C PRO A 94 10.58 -0.97 8.21
N ALA A 95 11.78 -1.27 7.74
CA ALA A 95 12.12 -2.62 7.30
C ALA A 95 11.82 -3.62 8.43
N MET A 96 11.37 -4.82 8.05
CA MET A 96 11.01 -5.92 8.95
C MET A 96 9.71 -5.74 9.74
N GLN A 97 9.03 -4.61 9.61
CA GLN A 97 7.74 -4.38 10.27
C GLN A 97 6.61 -5.11 9.54
N TRP A 98 5.95 -6.02 10.24
CA TRP A 98 4.75 -6.69 9.75
C TRP A 98 3.60 -5.71 9.64
N HIS A 99 2.93 -5.67 8.48
CA HIS A 99 1.84 -4.74 8.23
C HIS A 99 0.86 -5.27 7.18
N SER A 100 -0.32 -4.69 7.19
CA SER A 100 -1.33 -4.84 6.16
C SER A 100 -2.20 -3.59 6.13
N LEU A 101 -3.14 -3.53 5.21
CA LEU A 101 -4.08 -2.41 5.13
C LEU A 101 -5.45 -2.86 4.70
N ARG A 102 -6.43 -1.98 4.91
CA ARG A 102 -7.81 -2.21 4.48
C ARG A 102 -8.41 -0.90 4.00
N SER A 103 -8.96 -0.93 2.78
CA SER A 103 -9.71 0.19 2.23
C SER A 103 -11.09 0.27 2.88
N LEU A 104 -11.48 1.49 3.29
CA LEU A 104 -12.78 1.76 3.91
C LEU A 104 -13.71 2.55 3.00
N GLU A 105 -13.22 3.01 1.85
CA GLU A 105 -13.99 3.89 0.97
C GLU A 105 -13.65 3.59 -0.49
N SER A 106 -14.67 3.54 -1.34
CA SER A 106 -14.44 3.43 -2.78
C SER A 106 -13.74 4.69 -3.31
N GLY A 107 -12.83 4.50 -4.24
CA GLY A 107 -12.03 5.58 -4.80
C GLY A 107 -10.76 5.90 -4.00
N THR A 108 -10.45 5.11 -2.99
CA THR A 108 -9.24 5.27 -2.19
C THR A 108 -7.99 5.05 -3.04
N VAL A 109 -7.07 6.00 -2.96
CA VAL A 109 -5.74 5.92 -3.60
C VAL A 109 -4.69 6.33 -2.58
N LEU A 110 -3.67 5.51 -2.45
CA LEU A 110 -2.49 5.81 -1.64
C LEU A 110 -1.26 5.99 -2.52
N LEU A 111 -0.31 6.77 -2.01
CA LEU A 111 1.05 6.85 -2.54
C LEU A 111 1.97 6.13 -1.57
N GLU A 112 2.75 5.19 -2.09
CA GLU A 112 3.81 4.58 -1.31
C GLU A 112 5.17 4.80 -1.97
N CYS A 113 6.15 5.13 -1.15
CA CYS A 113 7.54 5.31 -1.55
C CYS A 113 8.39 4.32 -0.76
N LYS A 114 9.15 3.50 -1.47
CA LYS A 114 10.08 2.53 -0.86
C LYS A 114 11.48 2.79 -1.34
N ASP A 115 12.45 2.65 -0.45
CA ASP A 115 13.85 2.67 -0.82
C ASP A 115 14.29 1.30 -1.36
N GLY A 116 15.35 1.32 -2.15
CA GLY A 116 15.86 0.11 -2.77
C GLY A 116 15.08 -0.34 -4.01
N ARG A 117 15.60 -1.35 -4.67
CA ARG A 117 14.97 -1.95 -5.84
C ARG A 117 13.81 -2.84 -5.41
N TRP A 118 12.82 -3.00 -6.29
CA TRP A 118 11.75 -3.95 -6.04
C TRP A 118 12.29 -5.37 -5.94
N GLU A 119 11.86 -6.08 -4.92
CA GLU A 119 12.13 -7.50 -4.72
C GLU A 119 10.82 -8.22 -4.36
N PRO A 120 10.60 -9.44 -4.87
CA PRO A 120 9.44 -10.21 -4.47
C PRO A 120 9.53 -10.58 -2.98
N LEU A 121 8.38 -10.74 -2.35
CA LEU A 121 8.31 -11.21 -0.96
C LEU A 121 8.79 -12.66 -0.89
N GLY A 122 9.64 -12.97 0.09
CA GLY A 122 10.05 -14.33 0.41
C GLY A 122 8.99 -15.09 1.18
N GLU A 123 9.14 -16.41 1.29
CA GLU A 123 8.19 -17.26 2.01
C GLU A 123 8.02 -16.85 3.48
N GLY A 124 9.12 -16.47 4.13
CA GLY A 124 9.10 -16.04 5.53
C GLY A 124 8.59 -14.63 5.75
N ASP A 125 8.16 -13.93 4.71
CA ASP A 125 7.78 -12.52 4.76
C ASP A 125 6.29 -12.29 4.54
N VAL A 126 5.50 -13.34 4.55
CA VAL A 126 4.04 -13.29 4.39
C VAL A 126 3.39 -14.20 5.40
N ILE A 127 2.39 -13.66 6.10
CA ILE A 127 1.47 -14.42 6.94
C ILE A 127 0.10 -14.34 6.27
N ALA A 128 -0.68 -15.42 6.33
CA ALA A 128 -2.03 -15.40 5.77
C ALA A 128 -2.85 -14.27 6.38
N SER A 129 -3.56 -13.50 5.52
CA SER A 129 -4.40 -12.42 5.98
C SER A 129 -5.49 -12.92 6.90
N GLN A 130 -5.65 -12.27 8.04
CA GLN A 130 -6.80 -12.45 8.91
C GLN A 130 -7.83 -11.37 8.57
N VAL A 131 -8.67 -11.68 7.64
CA VAL A 131 -9.77 -10.79 7.26
C VAL A 131 -10.93 -10.98 8.23
#